data_8a9a1d3e04c654490e7de5f3e11c53f1
#
_entry.id   8a9a1d3e04c654490e7de5f3e11c53f1
#
_cell.length_a   1.000
_cell.length_b   1.000
_cell.length_c   1.000
_cell.angle_alpha   90.00
_cell.angle_beta   90.00
_cell.angle_gamma   90.00
#
_symmetry.space_group_name_H-M   'P 1'
#
loop_
_entity.id
_entity.type
_entity.pdbx_description
1 polymer ?
#
loop_
_entity_poly.entity_id
_entity_poly.type
_entity_poly.pdbx_seq_one_letter_code
_entity_poly.pdbx_strand_id
1 'polypeptide(L)'
;MLASIHALLNKRDSRAATLWLGAIWSLPLLGPMLYLALGVNRIRRRAISLGVRQTVVRPIPRDLGETQTSAVENLEMLARVVSRVIKQPLTPDNHLDPLVNGDEAFPAMLAAIDSAKKSISLLSYIFDNDASGKQFADALARAVKRGVQVRVLIDAAGTRYSWPPITHRLKHEKVPVAKFLPASLFTPWRVTTVNLRNHRKVLVIDGQTAFTGGMNIRQGNVLADKPKSPVRDLHFRIEGPVVAQLQEAFASDWAFTTGEVLDGDLWFPELPDRGHTVARIITDGPDADFETVRWTLLAALAEAQNSVQILTPYFFPGNSLVTALNLAALRGVRVDIILPANSNLRFVDWASRSMWWQVLERGCRIWLTPPPFDHSKLMIVDGHWVLLGSANWDARSLRLNFELNLEAYGRNFAERMGKIIEEKLRGAHEMTLAEADARGYPTKLRDAIARLFSPFL
;
A
#
# COMPACT_ATOMS: atom_id res chain seq x y z
N MET A 1 4.83 36.58 -2.43
CA MET A 1 6.23 36.44 -2.86
C MET A 1 6.94 35.25 -2.21
N LEU A 2 7.07 35.16 -0.87
CA LEU A 2 7.74 34.01 -0.21
C LEU A 2 7.17 32.63 -0.58
N ALA A 3 5.83 32.47 -0.66
CA ALA A 3 5.19 31.23 -1.07
C ALA A 3 5.55 30.84 -2.50
N SER A 4 5.68 31.83 -3.43
CA SER A 4 6.09 31.58 -4.82
C SER A 4 7.53 31.09 -4.91
N ILE A 5 8.44 31.73 -4.17
CA ILE A 5 9.85 31.33 -4.09
C ILE A 5 9.95 29.91 -3.51
N HIS A 6 9.22 29.63 -2.43
CA HIS A 6 9.19 28.29 -1.85
C HIS A 6 8.64 27.24 -2.83
N ALA A 7 7.59 27.56 -3.59
CA ALA A 7 7.04 26.68 -4.60
C ALA A 7 8.05 26.36 -5.69
N LEU A 8 8.74 27.36 -6.23
CA LEU A 8 9.76 27.19 -7.25
C LEU A 8 10.95 26.35 -6.80
N LEU A 9 11.42 26.57 -5.58
CA LEU A 9 12.62 25.88 -5.08
C LEU A 9 12.35 24.46 -4.54
N ASN A 10 11.13 24.15 -4.11
CA ASN A 10 10.84 22.91 -3.41
C ASN A 10 9.87 21.96 -4.15
N LYS A 11 9.19 22.42 -5.21
CA LYS A 11 8.37 21.53 -6.03
C LYS A 11 9.22 20.87 -7.10
N ARG A 12 9.27 19.53 -7.06
CA ARG A 12 10.01 18.73 -8.06
C ARG A 12 9.31 18.67 -9.43
N ASP A 13 7.99 18.75 -9.43
CA ASP A 13 7.16 18.74 -10.63
C ASP A 13 6.87 20.17 -11.07
N SER A 14 7.36 20.55 -12.26
CA SER A 14 7.18 21.89 -12.83
C SER A 14 5.71 22.25 -13.06
N ARG A 15 4.86 21.27 -13.39
CA ARG A 15 3.41 21.48 -13.56
C ARG A 15 2.75 21.84 -12.24
N ALA A 16 3.10 21.13 -11.16
CA ALA A 16 2.64 21.46 -9.82
C ALA A 16 3.16 22.84 -9.36
N ALA A 17 4.42 23.18 -9.67
CA ALA A 17 4.96 24.50 -9.39
C ALA A 17 4.18 25.60 -10.10
N THR A 18 3.91 25.44 -11.41
CA THR A 18 3.15 26.38 -12.23
C THR A 18 1.71 26.56 -11.72
N LEU A 19 1.02 25.47 -11.38
CA LEU A 19 -0.33 25.54 -10.82
C LEU A 19 -0.37 26.29 -9.49
N TRP A 20 0.61 26.04 -8.61
CA TRP A 20 0.70 26.76 -7.35
C TRP A 20 1.04 28.24 -7.53
N LEU A 21 1.93 28.58 -8.48
CA LEU A 21 2.20 29.97 -8.82
C LEU A 21 0.93 30.65 -9.34
N GLY A 22 0.22 30.01 -10.26
CA GLY A 22 -1.07 30.51 -10.76
C GLY A 22 -2.05 30.76 -9.61
N ALA A 23 -2.24 29.80 -8.70
CA ALA A 23 -3.13 29.96 -7.54
C ALA A 23 -2.68 31.08 -6.58
N ILE A 24 -1.38 31.20 -6.31
CA ILE A 24 -0.80 32.23 -5.43
C ILE A 24 -1.03 33.64 -6.00
N TRP A 25 -0.86 33.80 -7.30
CA TRP A 25 -0.97 35.12 -7.94
C TRP A 25 -2.42 35.49 -8.27
N SER A 26 -3.27 34.51 -8.64
CA SER A 26 -4.69 34.77 -8.91
C SER A 26 -5.51 35.02 -7.63
N LEU A 27 -5.05 34.49 -6.47
CA LEU A 27 -5.72 34.61 -5.17
C LEU A 27 -4.72 35.11 -4.12
N PRO A 28 -4.38 36.42 -4.08
CA PRO A 28 -3.23 36.94 -3.34
C PRO A 28 -3.18 36.63 -1.84
N LEU A 29 -4.33 36.46 -1.18
CA LEU A 29 -4.41 36.07 0.24
C LEU A 29 -4.68 34.55 0.41
N LEU A 30 -5.66 34.04 -0.31
CA LEU A 30 -6.11 32.64 -0.19
C LEU A 30 -5.11 31.67 -0.82
N GLY A 31 -4.51 32.01 -1.96
CA GLY A 31 -3.56 31.16 -2.66
C GLY A 31 -2.31 30.82 -1.83
N PRO A 32 -1.61 31.78 -1.23
CA PRO A 32 -0.51 31.50 -0.30
C PRO A 32 -0.94 30.67 0.91
N MET A 33 -2.13 30.90 1.48
CA MET A 33 -2.66 30.11 2.59
C MET A 33 -2.94 28.66 2.16
N LEU A 34 -3.56 28.46 1.02
CA LEU A 34 -3.79 27.14 0.44
C LEU A 34 -2.45 26.44 0.13
N TYR A 35 -1.50 27.15 -0.43
CA TYR A 35 -0.17 26.61 -0.68
C TYR A 35 0.53 26.17 0.62
N LEU A 36 0.48 26.98 1.65
CA LEU A 36 1.05 26.64 2.96
C LEU A 36 0.32 25.46 3.60
N ALA A 37 -1.00 25.36 3.41
CA ALA A 37 -1.81 24.29 3.97
C ALA A 37 -1.65 22.94 3.21
N LEU A 38 -1.67 22.98 1.89
CA LEU A 38 -1.77 21.79 1.03
C LEU A 38 -0.52 21.53 0.19
N GLY A 39 0.24 22.59 -0.11
CA GLY A 39 1.41 22.54 -1.00
C GLY A 39 2.72 22.17 -0.31
N VAL A 40 2.87 22.40 0.99
CA VAL A 40 4.14 22.18 1.71
C VAL A 40 4.13 20.84 2.43
N ASN A 41 5.03 19.92 2.01
CA ASN A 41 5.23 18.66 2.74
C ASN A 41 6.14 18.91 3.96
N ARG A 42 5.58 18.85 5.16
CA ARG A 42 6.27 19.10 6.43
C ARG A 42 6.66 17.85 7.21
N ILE A 43 6.28 16.67 6.76
CA ILE A 43 6.52 15.41 7.50
C ILE A 43 7.99 15.07 7.52
N ARG A 44 8.69 15.22 6.40
CA ARG A 44 10.14 14.96 6.35
C ARG A 44 10.92 15.68 7.45
N ARG A 45 10.55 16.93 7.75
CA ARG A 45 11.18 17.71 8.83
C ARG A 45 10.84 17.16 10.22
N ARG A 46 9.62 16.66 10.41
CA ARG A 46 9.17 16.14 11.71
C ARG A 46 9.71 14.74 12.00
N ALA A 47 9.76 13.86 11.03
CA ALA A 47 10.40 12.55 11.17
C ALA A 47 11.89 12.70 11.54
N ILE A 48 12.60 13.63 10.89
CA ILE A 48 13.99 13.98 11.21
C ILE A 48 14.11 14.62 12.59
N SER A 49 13.18 15.52 12.98
CA SER A 49 13.23 16.27 14.25
C SER A 49 12.88 15.40 15.47
N LEU A 50 12.10 14.36 15.31
CA LEU A 50 11.74 13.42 16.38
C LEU A 50 12.85 12.40 16.67
N GLY A 51 13.98 12.49 15.92
CA GLY A 51 15.08 11.56 16.15
C GLY A 51 14.67 10.09 15.93
N VAL A 52 13.59 9.83 15.18
CA VAL A 52 13.26 8.49 14.67
C VAL A 52 14.31 8.17 13.61
N ARG A 53 15.56 8.35 13.99
CA ARG A 53 16.68 7.64 13.43
C ARG A 53 16.42 6.18 13.74
N GLN A 54 16.13 5.38 12.72
CA GLN A 54 16.62 4.02 12.58
C GLN A 54 17.28 3.43 13.84
N THR A 55 16.53 3.39 14.96
CA THR A 55 17.09 3.00 16.24
C THR A 55 17.08 1.49 16.39
N VAL A 56 16.54 0.78 15.40
CA VAL A 56 16.56 -0.68 15.38
C VAL A 56 16.79 -1.17 13.95
N VAL A 57 17.86 -0.69 13.30
CA VAL A 57 18.46 -1.53 12.26
C VAL A 57 19.28 -2.57 13.02
N ARG A 58 18.63 -3.62 13.49
CA ARG A 58 19.37 -4.85 13.76
C ARG A 58 19.98 -5.27 12.43
N PRO A 59 21.28 -5.52 12.35
CA PRO A 59 21.84 -6.15 11.18
C PRO A 59 21.11 -7.49 11.05
N ILE A 60 20.20 -7.58 10.07
CA ILE A 60 19.66 -8.86 9.65
C ILE A 60 20.85 -9.50 8.94
N PRO A 61 21.55 -10.49 9.57
CA PRO A 61 22.72 -11.06 8.95
C PRO A 61 22.24 -11.90 7.80
N ARG A 62 22.67 -11.58 6.63
CA ARG A 62 22.97 -12.47 5.51
C ARG A 62 22.87 -11.71 4.19
N ASP A 63 24.03 -11.41 3.63
CA ASP A 63 24.14 -11.32 2.17
C ASP A 63 23.57 -12.61 1.56
N LEU A 64 22.86 -12.46 0.44
CA LEU A 64 22.41 -13.59 -0.35
C LEU A 64 23.64 -14.47 -0.67
N GLY A 65 23.76 -15.63 -0.03
CA GLY A 65 24.78 -16.61 -0.38
C GLY A 65 24.54 -17.18 -1.78
N GLU A 66 25.54 -17.87 -2.35
CA GLU A 66 25.46 -18.42 -3.72
C GLU A 66 24.21 -19.26 -3.99
N THR A 67 23.66 -19.94 -2.98
CA THR A 67 22.43 -20.74 -3.09
C THR A 67 21.16 -19.88 -3.26
N GLN A 68 21.20 -18.59 -2.95
CA GLN A 68 20.06 -17.68 -3.01
C GLN A 68 20.08 -16.84 -4.28
N THR A 69 21.23 -16.77 -4.97
CA THR A 69 21.38 -16.18 -6.29
C THR A 69 20.51 -16.94 -7.31
N SER A 70 20.34 -18.27 -7.14
CA SER A 70 19.47 -19.07 -7.99
C SER A 70 17.97 -18.74 -7.86
N ALA A 71 17.50 -18.31 -6.68
CA ALA A 71 16.10 -17.91 -6.48
C ALA A 71 15.79 -16.55 -7.14
N VAL A 72 16.81 -15.73 -7.39
CA VAL A 72 16.75 -14.42 -8.05
C VAL A 72 17.06 -14.53 -9.54
N GLU A 73 17.28 -15.77 -10.05
CA GLU A 73 17.61 -16.04 -11.46
C GLU A 73 16.78 -15.19 -12.43
N ASN A 74 17.48 -14.54 -13.37
CA ASN A 74 16.95 -13.62 -14.39
C ASN A 74 16.42 -12.25 -13.87
N LEU A 75 16.42 -11.98 -12.56
CA LEU A 75 15.95 -10.72 -11.98
C LEU A 75 16.98 -10.10 -11.00
N GLU A 76 18.25 -10.45 -11.16
CA GLU A 76 19.34 -9.93 -10.30
C GLU A 76 19.47 -8.40 -10.40
N MET A 77 19.25 -7.84 -11.57
CA MET A 77 19.31 -6.40 -11.78
C MET A 77 18.18 -5.71 -11.00
N LEU A 78 16.97 -6.26 -11.03
CA LEU A 78 15.84 -5.77 -10.23
C LEU A 78 16.19 -5.80 -8.74
N ALA A 79 16.65 -6.95 -8.23
CA ALA A 79 17.05 -7.11 -6.82
C ALA A 79 18.13 -6.09 -6.43
N ARG A 80 19.11 -5.86 -7.30
CA ARG A 80 20.19 -4.88 -7.12
C ARG A 80 19.69 -3.44 -7.08
N VAL A 81 18.83 -3.06 -8.04
CA VAL A 81 18.24 -1.71 -8.07
C VAL A 81 17.43 -1.45 -6.81
N VAL A 82 16.57 -2.40 -6.43
CA VAL A 82 15.74 -2.25 -5.24
C VAL A 82 16.61 -2.19 -3.98
N SER A 83 17.69 -3.00 -3.88
CA SER A 83 18.64 -2.93 -2.75
C SER A 83 19.37 -1.58 -2.62
N ARG A 84 19.48 -0.81 -3.71
CA ARG A 84 20.04 0.55 -3.65
C ARG A 84 19.02 1.62 -3.25
N VAL A 85 17.74 1.32 -3.44
CA VAL A 85 16.63 2.25 -3.15
C VAL A 85 16.16 2.08 -1.72
N ILE A 86 16.14 0.85 -1.22
CA ILE A 86 15.69 0.50 0.13
C ILE A 86 16.84 -0.11 0.95
N LYS A 87 16.72 0.04 2.29
CA LYS A 87 17.73 -0.43 3.23
C LYS A 87 17.51 -1.86 3.69
N GLN A 88 16.29 -2.36 3.53
CA GLN A 88 15.93 -3.71 3.94
C GLN A 88 16.62 -4.75 3.05
N PRO A 89 17.32 -5.74 3.61
CA PRO A 89 17.92 -6.82 2.84
C PRO A 89 16.84 -7.80 2.34
N LEU A 90 17.15 -8.51 1.27
CA LEU A 90 16.41 -9.71 0.91
C LEU A 90 16.66 -10.78 1.98
N THR A 91 15.62 -11.43 2.45
CA THR A 91 15.69 -12.54 3.40
C THR A 91 15.21 -13.82 2.75
N PRO A 92 15.95 -14.92 2.87
CA PRO A 92 15.53 -16.24 2.40
C PRO A 92 14.55 -16.90 3.37
N ASP A 93 14.12 -18.09 3.00
CA ASP A 93 13.47 -19.09 3.87
C ASP A 93 12.15 -18.61 4.49
N ASN A 94 11.40 -17.77 3.73
CA ASN A 94 10.10 -17.32 4.14
C ASN A 94 8.98 -18.21 3.57
N HIS A 95 7.90 -18.32 4.31
CA HIS A 95 6.65 -18.94 3.90
C HIS A 95 5.55 -17.86 3.73
N LEU A 96 4.91 -17.85 2.57
CA LEU A 96 3.86 -16.90 2.21
C LEU A 96 2.62 -17.66 1.76
N ASP A 97 1.49 -17.46 2.45
CA ASP A 97 0.19 -18.02 2.09
C ASP A 97 -0.78 -16.90 1.71
N PRO A 98 -1.35 -16.94 0.49
CA PRO A 98 -2.43 -16.05 0.13
C PRO A 98 -3.72 -16.43 0.86
N LEU A 99 -4.45 -15.43 1.30
CA LEU A 99 -5.75 -15.53 1.93
C LEU A 99 -6.74 -14.70 1.11
N VAL A 100 -7.70 -15.36 0.52
CA VAL A 100 -8.65 -14.74 -0.40
C VAL A 100 -9.85 -14.22 0.38
N ASN A 101 -10.07 -12.92 0.30
CA ASN A 101 -11.14 -12.20 0.97
C ASN A 101 -11.08 -12.33 2.51
N GLY A 102 -12.01 -11.65 3.19
CA GLY A 102 -12.17 -11.76 4.64
C GLY A 102 -12.62 -13.14 5.09
N ASP A 103 -13.20 -13.91 4.18
CA ASP A 103 -13.65 -15.30 4.43
C ASP A 103 -12.51 -16.20 4.89
N GLU A 104 -11.32 -16.05 4.32
CA GLU A 104 -10.12 -16.78 4.73
C GLU A 104 -9.24 -15.98 5.69
N ALA A 105 -9.07 -14.68 5.43
CA ALA A 105 -8.13 -13.85 6.16
C ALA A 105 -8.58 -13.61 7.61
N PHE A 106 -9.85 -13.28 7.85
CA PHE A 106 -10.29 -12.91 9.20
C PHE A 106 -10.28 -14.08 10.17
N PRO A 107 -10.76 -15.31 9.82
CA PRO A 107 -10.60 -16.46 10.70
C PRO A 107 -9.13 -16.77 11.02
N ALA A 108 -8.23 -16.72 10.03
CA ALA A 108 -6.80 -16.94 10.25
C ALA A 108 -6.17 -15.89 11.18
N MET A 109 -6.48 -14.60 10.97
CA MET A 109 -6.01 -13.50 11.81
C MET A 109 -6.55 -13.59 13.24
N LEU A 110 -7.85 -13.88 13.41
CA LEU A 110 -8.48 -14.02 14.73
C LEU A 110 -7.92 -15.21 15.50
N ALA A 111 -7.72 -16.36 14.83
CA ALA A 111 -7.07 -17.52 15.44
C ALA A 111 -5.64 -17.19 15.90
N ALA A 112 -4.88 -16.44 15.09
CA ALA A 112 -3.54 -15.99 15.47
C ALA A 112 -3.56 -15.04 16.67
N ILE A 113 -4.51 -14.08 16.74
CA ILE A 113 -4.70 -13.20 17.91
C ILE A 113 -5.05 -14.00 19.16
N ASP A 114 -5.95 -14.99 19.04
CA ASP A 114 -6.36 -15.80 20.16
C ASP A 114 -5.24 -16.75 20.65
N SER A 115 -4.32 -17.16 19.76
CA SER A 115 -3.16 -17.97 20.13
C SER A 115 -1.95 -17.19 20.65
N ALA A 116 -1.96 -15.86 20.54
CA ALA A 116 -0.86 -14.97 20.95
C ALA A 116 -0.50 -15.16 22.43
N LYS A 117 0.82 -15.23 22.71
CA LYS A 117 1.40 -15.45 24.05
C LYS A 117 2.17 -14.26 24.58
N LYS A 118 2.79 -13.46 23.70
CA LYS A 118 3.73 -12.39 24.08
C LYS A 118 3.26 -11.01 23.62
N SER A 119 3.10 -10.82 22.31
CA SER A 119 2.84 -9.50 21.75
C SER A 119 1.94 -9.53 20.52
N ILE A 120 1.20 -8.44 20.30
CA ILE A 120 0.40 -8.17 19.11
C ILE A 120 0.64 -6.75 18.66
N SER A 121 1.06 -6.59 17.41
CA SER A 121 1.17 -5.32 16.70
C SER A 121 0.13 -5.27 15.59
N LEU A 122 -0.86 -4.38 15.67
CA LEU A 122 -1.91 -4.24 14.66
C LEU A 122 -1.93 -2.82 14.10
N LEU A 123 -1.75 -2.66 12.79
CA LEU A 123 -1.93 -1.42 12.06
C LEU A 123 -2.97 -1.61 10.97
N SER A 124 -3.96 -0.73 10.91
CA SER A 124 -4.97 -0.74 9.85
C SER A 124 -5.33 0.69 9.43
N TYR A 125 -5.52 0.88 8.12
CA TYR A 125 -6.05 2.16 7.61
C TYR A 125 -7.51 2.34 8.02
N ILE A 126 -8.38 1.37 7.72
CA ILE A 126 -9.78 1.35 8.15
C ILE A 126 -9.97 0.17 9.11
N PHE A 127 -10.53 0.47 10.27
CA PHE A 127 -10.98 -0.51 11.24
C PHE A 127 -12.40 -0.11 11.64
N ASP A 128 -13.39 -0.68 10.96
CA ASP A 128 -14.80 -0.32 11.13
C ASP A 128 -15.38 -0.88 12.43
N ASN A 129 -16.41 -0.23 12.96
CA ASN A 129 -17.17 -0.68 14.12
C ASN A 129 -18.39 -1.52 13.68
N ASP A 130 -18.18 -2.43 12.75
CA ASP A 130 -19.15 -3.39 12.23
C ASP A 130 -18.99 -4.78 12.89
N ALA A 131 -19.65 -5.81 12.35
CA ALA A 131 -19.59 -7.15 12.92
C ALA A 131 -18.16 -7.70 12.96
N SER A 132 -17.43 -7.61 11.84
CA SER A 132 -16.03 -8.05 11.79
C SER A 132 -15.14 -7.25 12.73
N GLY A 133 -15.24 -5.91 12.71
CA GLY A 133 -14.42 -5.08 13.58
C GLY A 133 -14.67 -5.34 15.07
N LYS A 134 -15.91 -5.63 15.47
CA LYS A 134 -16.22 -6.03 16.85
C LYS A 134 -15.56 -7.34 17.24
N GLN A 135 -15.55 -8.35 16.35
CA GLN A 135 -14.87 -9.63 16.58
C GLN A 135 -13.36 -9.43 16.82
N PHE A 136 -12.71 -8.58 16.00
CA PHE A 136 -11.30 -8.23 16.21
C PHE A 136 -11.08 -7.49 17.54
N ALA A 137 -11.93 -6.51 17.87
CA ALA A 137 -11.81 -5.78 19.12
C ALA A 137 -11.95 -6.70 20.35
N ASP A 138 -12.88 -7.67 20.29
CA ASP A 138 -13.10 -8.65 21.34
C ASP A 138 -11.92 -9.63 21.46
N ALA A 139 -11.35 -10.08 20.35
CA ALA A 139 -10.16 -10.93 20.35
C ALA A 139 -8.94 -10.21 20.95
N LEU A 140 -8.72 -8.94 20.58
CA LEU A 140 -7.66 -8.10 21.16
C LEU A 140 -7.88 -7.88 22.68
N ALA A 141 -9.12 -7.66 23.11
CA ALA A 141 -9.46 -7.53 24.52
C ALA A 141 -9.17 -8.82 25.30
N ARG A 142 -9.49 -9.99 24.71
CA ARG A 142 -9.11 -11.29 25.31
C ARG A 142 -7.61 -11.45 25.41
N ALA A 143 -6.85 -11.03 24.38
CA ALA A 143 -5.38 -11.07 24.43
C ALA A 143 -4.81 -10.19 25.56
N VAL A 144 -5.32 -8.95 25.73
CA VAL A 144 -4.94 -8.07 26.87
C VAL A 144 -5.23 -8.73 28.20
N LYS A 145 -6.40 -9.37 28.35
CA LYS A 145 -6.78 -10.10 29.59
C LYS A 145 -5.85 -11.28 29.89
N ARG A 146 -5.27 -11.90 28.86
CA ARG A 146 -4.23 -12.95 28.99
C ARG A 146 -2.85 -12.39 29.35
N GLY A 147 -2.67 -11.07 29.40
CA GLY A 147 -1.37 -10.43 29.66
C GLY A 147 -0.51 -10.18 28.43
N VAL A 148 -1.04 -10.42 27.22
CA VAL A 148 -0.34 -10.16 25.95
C VAL A 148 -0.14 -8.65 25.79
N GLN A 149 1.03 -8.23 25.35
CA GLN A 149 1.35 -6.84 25.06
C GLN A 149 0.77 -6.43 23.70
N VAL A 150 -0.32 -5.69 23.70
CA VAL A 150 -1.05 -5.29 22.49
C VAL A 150 -0.74 -3.84 22.14
N ARG A 151 -0.50 -3.54 20.88
CA ARG A 151 -0.41 -2.18 20.34
C ARG A 151 -1.23 -2.08 19.05
N VAL A 152 -2.22 -1.19 19.05
CA VAL A 152 -3.11 -0.96 17.91
C VAL A 152 -2.92 0.44 17.37
N LEU A 153 -2.58 0.57 16.08
CA LEU A 153 -2.43 1.83 15.39
C LEU A 153 -3.48 1.93 14.26
N ILE A 154 -4.27 2.98 14.26
CA ILE A 154 -5.31 3.21 13.24
C ILE A 154 -5.09 4.59 12.63
N ASP A 155 -5.19 4.70 11.29
CA ASP A 155 -5.17 6.02 10.64
C ASP A 155 -6.35 6.87 11.11
N ALA A 156 -6.09 8.14 11.43
CA ALA A 156 -7.12 9.01 11.98
C ALA A 156 -8.29 9.28 11.02
N ALA A 157 -8.04 9.29 9.70
CA ALA A 157 -9.13 9.40 8.72
C ALA A 157 -9.92 8.10 8.61
N GLY A 158 -9.23 6.96 8.68
CA GLY A 158 -9.87 5.64 8.66
C GLY A 158 -10.83 5.41 9.81
N THR A 159 -10.63 6.07 10.97
CA THR A 159 -11.58 5.98 12.11
C THR A 159 -12.93 6.66 11.85
N ARG A 160 -13.08 7.42 10.77
CA ARG A 160 -14.33 8.15 10.46
C ARG A 160 -15.29 7.37 9.56
N TYR A 161 -14.89 6.19 9.08
CA TYR A 161 -15.74 5.37 8.22
C TYR A 161 -16.91 4.73 8.97
N SER A 162 -16.80 4.62 10.29
CA SER A 162 -17.92 4.14 11.15
C SER A 162 -18.18 5.07 12.33
N TRP A 163 -19.43 5.16 12.77
CA TRP A 163 -19.85 5.93 13.93
C TRP A 163 -20.70 5.06 14.88
N PRO A 164 -20.36 4.99 16.19
CA PRO A 164 -19.14 5.53 16.82
C PRO A 164 -17.87 4.83 16.32
N PRO A 165 -16.68 5.49 16.31
CA PRO A 165 -15.42 4.87 15.92
C PRO A 165 -15.07 3.68 16.81
N ILE A 166 -14.49 2.63 16.23
CA ILE A 166 -14.05 1.42 16.95
C ILE A 166 -13.08 1.72 18.09
N THR A 167 -12.35 2.84 18.01
CA THR A 167 -11.42 3.27 19.05
C THR A 167 -12.11 3.51 20.42
N HIS A 168 -13.41 3.79 20.45
CA HIS A 168 -14.16 3.90 21.72
C HIS A 168 -14.30 2.52 22.38
N ARG A 169 -14.66 1.49 21.58
CA ARG A 169 -14.74 0.11 22.06
C ARG A 169 -13.38 -0.39 22.55
N LEU A 170 -12.32 -0.23 21.75
CA LEU A 170 -10.96 -0.63 22.11
C LEU A 170 -10.51 0.01 23.43
N LYS A 171 -10.77 1.30 23.63
CA LYS A 171 -10.44 2.00 24.88
C LYS A 171 -11.25 1.51 26.06
N HIS A 172 -12.56 1.27 25.88
CA HIS A 172 -13.43 0.71 26.91
C HIS A 172 -12.94 -0.67 27.38
N GLU A 173 -12.48 -1.50 26.43
CA GLU A 173 -11.89 -2.82 26.70
C GLU A 173 -10.41 -2.75 27.14
N LYS A 174 -9.88 -1.54 27.41
CA LYS A 174 -8.49 -1.29 27.83
C LYS A 174 -7.42 -1.79 26.83
N VAL A 175 -7.76 -1.91 25.55
CA VAL A 175 -6.80 -2.23 24.49
C VAL A 175 -6.00 -0.97 24.17
N PRO A 176 -4.66 -0.99 24.26
CA PRO A 176 -3.81 0.14 23.90
C PRO A 176 -3.96 0.50 22.41
N VAL A 177 -4.53 1.69 22.13
CA VAL A 177 -4.81 2.16 20.77
C VAL A 177 -4.37 3.60 20.57
N ALA A 178 -3.66 3.86 19.46
CA ALA A 178 -3.26 5.20 19.03
C ALA A 178 -3.85 5.52 17.65
N LYS A 179 -3.98 6.82 17.35
CA LYS A 179 -4.41 7.33 16.04
C LYS A 179 -3.24 7.96 15.32
N PHE A 180 -2.94 7.48 14.12
CA PHE A 180 -1.90 8.07 13.28
C PHE A 180 -2.34 9.42 12.74
N LEU A 181 -1.52 10.47 12.92
CA LEU A 181 -1.77 11.86 12.47
C LEU A 181 -3.20 12.37 12.74
N PRO A 182 -3.65 12.39 14.00
CA PRO A 182 -4.97 12.92 14.32
C PRO A 182 -5.06 14.42 13.94
N ALA A 183 -6.07 14.78 13.15
CA ALA A 183 -6.41 16.18 12.92
C ALA A 183 -7.06 16.75 14.19
N SER A 184 -6.60 17.93 14.63
CA SER A 184 -7.18 18.66 15.74
C SER A 184 -7.47 20.10 15.32
N LEU A 185 -8.66 20.59 15.65
CA LEU A 185 -9.03 22.01 15.45
C LEU A 185 -8.12 22.95 16.24
N PHE A 186 -7.56 22.47 17.35
CA PHE A 186 -6.64 23.23 18.21
C PHE A 186 -5.19 23.24 17.70
N THR A 187 -4.89 22.54 16.59
CA THR A 187 -3.57 22.54 15.96
C THR A 187 -3.70 22.85 14.48
N PRO A 188 -4.02 24.14 14.13
CA PRO A 188 -4.29 24.52 12.73
C PRO A 188 -3.09 24.24 11.79
N TRP A 189 -1.87 24.18 12.31
CA TRP A 189 -0.68 23.76 11.55
C TRP A 189 -0.69 22.26 11.19
N ARG A 190 -1.56 21.43 11.79
CA ARG A 190 -1.76 20.02 11.41
C ARG A 190 -2.71 19.85 10.21
N VAL A 191 -3.38 20.92 9.76
CA VAL A 191 -4.16 20.91 8.51
C VAL A 191 -3.28 20.49 7.33
N THR A 192 -1.98 20.80 7.38
CA THR A 192 -1.01 20.39 6.35
C THR A 192 -0.76 18.89 6.29
N THR A 193 -1.12 18.11 7.33
CA THR A 193 -0.97 16.65 7.37
C THR A 193 -2.27 15.92 7.05
N VAL A 194 -3.38 16.66 6.82
CA VAL A 194 -4.70 16.08 6.52
C VAL A 194 -4.67 15.21 5.24
N ASN A 195 -3.75 15.49 4.33
CA ASN A 195 -3.62 14.77 3.06
C ASN A 195 -2.77 13.49 3.15
N LEU A 196 -2.06 13.29 4.25
CA LEU A 196 -1.14 12.18 4.46
C LEU A 196 -1.86 11.08 5.24
N ARG A 197 -1.76 9.84 4.76
CA ARG A 197 -2.45 8.68 5.33
C ARG A 197 -1.49 7.54 5.56
N ASN A 198 -1.68 6.83 6.66
CA ASN A 198 -1.04 5.54 6.84
C ASN A 198 -1.95 4.46 6.23
N HIS A 199 -1.58 4.04 5.03
CA HIS A 199 -2.36 3.06 4.28
C HIS A 199 -1.84 1.63 4.45
N ARG A 200 -0.85 1.42 5.30
CA ARG A 200 -0.28 0.11 5.66
C ARG A 200 -1.33 -0.74 6.39
N LYS A 201 -1.27 -2.05 6.20
CA LYS A 201 -2.06 -3.05 6.90
C LYS A 201 -1.09 -4.11 7.38
N VAL A 202 -0.91 -4.19 8.69
CA VAL A 202 0.06 -5.08 9.32
C VAL A 202 -0.55 -5.66 10.59
N LEU A 203 -0.49 -6.97 10.74
CA LEU A 203 -0.72 -7.66 12.01
C LEU A 203 0.50 -8.54 12.25
N VAL A 204 1.16 -8.38 13.38
CA VAL A 204 2.26 -9.27 13.79
C VAL A 204 1.93 -9.86 15.14
N ILE A 205 2.06 -11.17 15.24
CA ILE A 205 1.79 -11.98 16.44
C ILE A 205 3.10 -12.55 16.96
N ASP A 206 3.41 -12.27 18.23
CA ASP A 206 4.59 -12.76 18.95
C ASP A 206 5.92 -12.49 18.21
N GLY A 207 5.94 -11.54 17.26
CA GLY A 207 7.06 -11.26 16.37
C GLY A 207 7.38 -12.36 15.37
N GLN A 208 6.56 -13.42 15.25
CA GLN A 208 6.87 -14.64 14.48
C GLN A 208 5.94 -14.89 13.29
N THR A 209 4.66 -14.57 13.42
CA THR A 209 3.66 -14.69 12.34
C THR A 209 3.13 -13.31 12.01
N ALA A 210 3.10 -12.98 10.72
CA ALA A 210 2.57 -11.69 10.27
C ALA A 210 1.47 -11.86 9.23
N PHE A 211 0.65 -10.82 9.11
CA PHE A 211 -0.35 -10.68 8.04
C PHE A 211 -0.23 -9.29 7.43
N THR A 212 -0.25 -9.23 6.09
CA THR A 212 -0.27 -7.97 5.34
C THR A 212 -0.97 -8.16 3.99
N GLY A 213 -1.29 -7.06 3.31
CA GLY A 213 -1.97 -7.06 2.01
C GLY A 213 -2.84 -5.83 1.81
N GLY A 214 -3.86 -5.94 0.95
CA GLY A 214 -4.77 -4.83 0.62
C GLY A 214 -5.89 -4.62 1.65
N MET A 215 -6.21 -5.63 2.45
CA MET A 215 -7.46 -5.74 3.20
C MET A 215 -7.51 -4.87 4.46
N ASN A 216 -8.60 -4.13 4.60
CA ASN A 216 -8.96 -3.43 5.84
C ASN A 216 -9.84 -4.32 6.72
N ILE A 217 -9.96 -4.00 8.00
CA ILE A 217 -10.85 -4.72 8.93
C ILE A 217 -12.27 -4.14 8.81
N ARG A 218 -13.09 -4.79 7.99
CA ARG A 218 -14.49 -4.40 7.75
C ARG A 218 -15.31 -5.54 7.19
N GLN A 219 -16.60 -5.57 7.50
CA GLN A 219 -17.55 -6.62 7.10
C GLN A 219 -17.66 -6.77 5.57
N GLY A 220 -17.44 -5.71 4.80
CA GLY A 220 -17.49 -5.75 3.35
C GLY A 220 -16.55 -6.77 2.69
N ASN A 221 -15.50 -7.19 3.39
CA ASN A 221 -14.55 -8.19 2.89
C ASN A 221 -14.98 -9.65 3.13
N VAL A 222 -15.99 -9.92 3.97
CA VAL A 222 -16.56 -11.27 4.21
C VAL A 222 -17.69 -11.50 3.24
N LEU A 223 -17.38 -12.11 2.09
CA LEU A 223 -18.35 -12.24 0.99
C LEU A 223 -19.43 -13.30 1.28
N ALA A 224 -19.12 -14.32 2.09
CA ALA A 224 -20.07 -15.33 2.53
C ALA A 224 -21.28 -14.73 3.26
N ASP A 225 -21.09 -13.62 3.98
CA ASP A 225 -22.15 -12.92 4.69
C ASP A 225 -23.01 -12.01 3.78
N LYS A 226 -22.75 -12.00 2.47
CA LYS A 226 -23.46 -11.17 1.47
C LYS A 226 -23.60 -9.70 1.90
N PRO A 227 -22.50 -9.01 2.21
CA PRO A 227 -22.57 -7.63 2.70
C PRO A 227 -23.16 -6.69 1.66
N LYS A 228 -23.74 -5.56 2.10
CA LYS A 228 -24.35 -4.55 1.19
C LYS A 228 -23.34 -3.97 0.19
N SER A 229 -22.08 -3.88 0.57
CA SER A 229 -20.99 -3.36 -0.27
C SER A 229 -19.84 -4.37 -0.25
N PRO A 230 -19.95 -5.47 -1.02
CA PRO A 230 -18.94 -6.51 -1.05
C PRO A 230 -17.66 -6.00 -1.71
N VAL A 231 -16.51 -6.38 -1.12
CA VAL A 231 -15.18 -6.02 -1.58
C VAL A 231 -14.31 -7.27 -1.61
N ARG A 232 -13.85 -7.67 -2.79
CA ARG A 232 -12.79 -8.67 -2.94
C ARG A 232 -11.45 -8.06 -2.58
N ASP A 233 -10.61 -8.82 -1.92
CA ASP A 233 -9.23 -8.40 -1.65
C ASP A 233 -8.33 -9.60 -1.39
N LEU A 234 -7.02 -9.39 -1.36
CA LEU A 234 -6.02 -10.36 -1.00
C LEU A 234 -5.28 -9.93 0.26
N HIS A 235 -5.09 -10.89 1.15
CA HIS A 235 -4.22 -10.76 2.31
C HIS A 235 -3.25 -11.94 2.35
N PHE A 236 -2.19 -11.86 3.15
CA PHE A 236 -1.16 -12.88 3.16
C PHE A 236 -0.74 -13.18 4.59
N ARG A 237 -0.69 -14.46 4.94
CA ARG A 237 -0.01 -14.95 6.13
C ARG A 237 1.46 -15.14 5.78
N ILE A 238 2.34 -14.68 6.65
CA ILE A 238 3.78 -14.65 6.44
C ILE A 238 4.48 -15.17 7.68
N GLU A 239 5.43 -16.09 7.48
CA GLU A 239 6.29 -16.64 8.49
C GLU A 239 7.74 -16.68 7.98
N GLY A 240 8.72 -16.59 8.88
CA GLY A 240 10.14 -16.58 8.54
C GLY A 240 10.80 -15.22 8.76
N PRO A 241 12.06 -15.07 8.34
CA PRO A 241 12.91 -13.92 8.67
C PRO A 241 12.34 -12.55 8.25
N VAL A 242 11.52 -12.48 7.18
CA VAL A 242 10.92 -11.22 6.69
C VAL A 242 9.90 -10.62 7.68
N VAL A 243 9.40 -11.40 8.65
CA VAL A 243 8.47 -10.90 9.68
C VAL A 243 9.11 -9.81 10.53
N ALA A 244 10.43 -9.87 10.78
CA ALA A 244 11.15 -8.82 11.49
C ALA A 244 11.03 -7.46 10.79
N GLN A 245 11.05 -7.43 9.46
CA GLN A 245 10.92 -6.19 8.68
C GLN A 245 9.49 -5.62 8.76
N LEU A 246 8.47 -6.48 8.82
CA LEU A 246 7.08 -6.07 9.05
C LEU A 246 6.90 -5.46 10.45
N GLN A 247 7.49 -6.11 11.46
CA GLN A 247 7.48 -5.62 12.83
C GLN A 247 8.23 -4.28 12.96
N GLU A 248 9.35 -4.11 12.26
CA GLU A 248 10.10 -2.86 12.23
C GLU A 248 9.28 -1.71 11.61
N ALA A 249 8.57 -1.98 10.51
CA ALA A 249 7.70 -1.00 9.88
C ALA A 249 6.58 -0.55 10.84
N PHE A 250 5.96 -1.49 11.56
CA PHE A 250 4.98 -1.16 12.60
C PHE A 250 5.61 -0.37 13.75
N ALA A 251 6.73 -0.83 14.30
CA ALA A 251 7.41 -0.19 15.43
C ALA A 251 7.82 1.25 15.13
N SER A 252 8.27 1.52 13.90
CA SER A 252 8.59 2.87 13.42
C SER A 252 7.36 3.78 13.40
N ASP A 253 6.23 3.31 12.86
CA ASP A 253 4.98 4.08 12.82
C ASP A 253 4.40 4.29 14.23
N TRP A 254 4.55 3.29 15.12
CA TRP A 254 4.13 3.37 16.52
C TRP A 254 4.96 4.40 17.28
N ALA A 255 6.29 4.33 17.19
CA ALA A 255 7.20 5.27 17.83
C ALA A 255 6.99 6.72 17.31
N PHE A 256 6.79 6.89 16.00
CA PHE A 256 6.44 8.17 15.40
C PHE A 256 5.15 8.76 15.99
N THR A 257 4.17 7.91 16.28
CA THR A 257 2.84 8.35 16.74
C THR A 257 2.80 8.61 18.24
N THR A 258 3.44 7.74 19.04
CA THR A 258 3.29 7.72 20.50
C THR A 258 4.53 8.14 21.26
N GLY A 259 5.71 8.05 20.65
CA GLY A 259 7.02 8.20 21.30
C GLY A 259 7.51 6.92 21.99
N GLU A 260 6.70 5.85 22.07
CA GLU A 260 7.10 4.58 22.64
C GLU A 260 7.95 3.77 21.64
N VAL A 261 9.12 3.34 22.03
CA VAL A 261 10.00 2.49 21.24
C VAL A 261 9.72 1.03 21.61
N LEU A 262 9.38 0.21 20.61
CA LEU A 262 9.19 -1.22 20.75
C LEU A 262 10.52 -1.92 20.42
N ASP A 263 11.13 -2.58 21.39
CA ASP A 263 12.42 -3.26 21.26
C ASP A 263 12.49 -4.53 22.11
N GLY A 264 13.57 -5.30 21.93
CA GLY A 264 13.85 -6.55 22.65
C GLY A 264 13.09 -7.76 22.12
N ASP A 265 13.33 -8.92 22.74
CA ASP A 265 12.84 -10.23 22.28
C ASP A 265 11.32 -10.40 22.38
N LEU A 266 10.66 -9.50 23.09
CA LEU A 266 9.20 -9.43 23.15
C LEU A 266 8.60 -9.09 21.79
N TRP A 267 9.24 -8.17 21.05
CA TRP A 267 8.78 -7.66 19.77
C TRP A 267 9.60 -8.21 18.58
N PHE A 268 10.86 -8.54 18.82
CA PHE A 268 11.81 -8.99 17.80
C PHE A 268 12.52 -10.28 18.28
N PRO A 269 11.81 -11.41 18.38
CA PRO A 269 12.44 -12.68 18.71
C PRO A 269 13.36 -13.16 17.59
N GLU A 270 14.18 -14.14 17.88
CA GLU A 270 14.88 -14.90 16.85
C GLU A 270 13.88 -15.66 15.99
N LEU A 271 14.06 -15.60 14.67
CA LEU A 271 13.12 -16.15 13.70
C LEU A 271 13.67 -17.40 13.02
N PRO A 272 12.92 -18.50 13.05
CA PRO A 272 13.31 -19.73 12.35
C PRO A 272 13.02 -19.60 10.85
N ASP A 273 13.77 -20.36 10.06
CA ASP A 273 13.49 -20.61 8.66
C ASP A 273 12.13 -21.36 8.52
N ARG A 274 11.27 -20.94 7.61
CA ARG A 274 9.89 -21.47 7.48
C ARG A 274 9.53 -21.96 6.09
N GLY A 275 10.31 -21.59 5.07
CA GLY A 275 9.99 -21.91 3.69
C GLY A 275 11.17 -21.71 2.75
N HIS A 276 10.90 -21.43 1.48
CA HIS A 276 11.91 -21.29 0.43
C HIS A 276 11.78 -20.00 -0.36
N THR A 277 10.89 -19.10 0.03
CA THR A 277 10.66 -17.84 -0.70
C THR A 277 11.65 -16.79 -0.21
N VAL A 278 12.37 -16.17 -1.16
CA VAL A 278 13.19 -14.98 -0.89
C VAL A 278 12.29 -13.76 -0.93
N ALA A 279 12.29 -12.96 0.13
CA ALA A 279 11.39 -11.82 0.23
C ALA A 279 12.00 -10.66 1.01
N ARG A 280 11.46 -9.46 0.82
CA ARG A 280 11.70 -8.29 1.68
C ARG A 280 10.52 -7.33 1.68
N ILE A 281 10.47 -6.49 2.68
CA ILE A 281 9.48 -5.43 2.80
C ILE A 281 9.98 -4.17 2.12
N ILE A 282 9.09 -3.54 1.37
CA ILE A 282 9.29 -2.25 0.72
C ILE A 282 8.32 -1.26 1.36
N THR A 283 8.84 -0.37 2.20
CA THR A 283 8.08 0.75 2.72
C THR A 283 8.15 1.93 1.74
N ASP A 284 7.07 2.68 1.63
CA ASP A 284 7.01 3.95 0.93
C ASP A 284 6.35 5.00 1.83
N GLY A 285 6.71 6.26 1.62
CA GLY A 285 6.15 7.35 2.39
C GLY A 285 6.66 8.71 1.96
N PRO A 286 6.00 9.79 2.41
CA PRO A 286 6.40 11.16 2.06
C PRO A 286 7.66 11.63 2.82
N ASP A 287 8.40 10.75 3.45
CA ASP A 287 9.56 10.99 4.30
C ASP A 287 10.89 10.44 3.72
N ALA A 288 11.55 9.53 4.45
CA ALA A 288 12.84 8.96 4.05
C ALA A 288 12.73 7.97 2.89
N ASP A 289 11.58 7.29 2.80
CA ASP A 289 11.31 6.23 1.82
C ASP A 289 10.56 6.77 0.59
N PHE A 290 10.79 8.04 0.23
CA PHE A 290 10.04 8.72 -0.83
C PHE A 290 10.25 8.10 -2.20
N GLU A 291 9.13 7.72 -2.86
CA GLU A 291 9.09 7.10 -4.20
C GLU A 291 9.79 5.73 -4.30
N THR A 292 10.00 5.00 -3.21
CA THR A 292 10.64 3.68 -3.23
C THR A 292 9.86 2.67 -4.05
N VAL A 293 8.53 2.60 -3.85
CA VAL A 293 7.66 1.72 -4.65
C VAL A 293 7.70 2.10 -6.12
N ARG A 294 7.70 3.39 -6.44
CA ARG A 294 7.78 3.85 -7.84
C ARG A 294 9.07 3.40 -8.52
N TRP A 295 10.22 3.48 -7.84
CA TRP A 295 11.50 3.00 -8.39
C TRP A 295 11.50 1.49 -8.54
N THR A 296 10.91 0.75 -7.60
CA THR A 296 10.74 -0.70 -7.70
C THR A 296 9.91 -1.09 -8.93
N LEU A 297 8.77 -0.41 -9.15
CA LEU A 297 7.92 -0.65 -10.32
C LEU A 297 8.64 -0.35 -11.64
N LEU A 298 9.39 0.76 -11.70
CA LEU A 298 10.19 1.11 -12.89
C LEU A 298 11.27 0.07 -13.18
N ALA A 299 11.96 -0.41 -12.13
CA ALA A 299 12.99 -1.45 -12.28
C ALA A 299 12.35 -2.77 -12.74
N ALA A 300 11.23 -3.17 -12.17
CA ALA A 300 10.52 -4.39 -12.56
C ALA A 300 10.03 -4.36 -14.01
N LEU A 301 9.49 -3.20 -14.47
CA LEU A 301 9.10 -3.02 -15.88
C LEU A 301 10.30 -2.99 -16.84
N ALA A 302 11.44 -2.45 -16.40
CA ALA A 302 12.66 -2.43 -17.22
C ALA A 302 13.24 -3.84 -17.41
N GLU A 303 13.17 -4.67 -16.37
CA GLU A 303 13.72 -6.02 -16.36
C GLU A 303 12.80 -7.06 -17.02
N ALA A 304 11.49 -6.83 -17.05
CA ALA A 304 10.51 -7.73 -17.64
C ALA A 304 10.86 -8.14 -19.07
N GLN A 305 10.85 -9.46 -19.36
CA GLN A 305 11.19 -10.04 -20.67
C GLN A 305 10.01 -10.69 -21.38
N ASN A 306 9.09 -11.31 -20.62
CA ASN A 306 8.00 -12.12 -21.18
C ASN A 306 6.62 -11.57 -20.84
N SER A 307 6.36 -11.30 -19.57
CA SER A 307 5.03 -10.94 -19.10
C SER A 307 5.03 -10.07 -17.85
N VAL A 308 4.08 -9.15 -17.82
CA VAL A 308 3.75 -8.33 -16.64
C VAL A 308 2.25 -8.42 -16.43
N GLN A 309 1.82 -8.82 -15.24
CA GLN A 309 0.42 -8.82 -14.82
C GLN A 309 0.26 -7.87 -13.63
N ILE A 310 -0.65 -6.91 -13.75
CA ILE A 310 -0.88 -5.86 -12.74
C ILE A 310 -2.35 -5.92 -12.34
N LEU A 311 -2.63 -6.30 -11.09
CA LEU A 311 -3.96 -6.24 -10.50
C LEU A 311 -4.01 -5.06 -9.52
N THR A 312 -4.86 -4.08 -9.77
CA THR A 312 -4.98 -2.90 -8.92
C THR A 312 -6.39 -2.30 -8.98
N PRO A 313 -6.93 -1.81 -7.84
CA PRO A 313 -8.26 -1.18 -7.84
C PRO A 313 -8.28 0.19 -8.50
N TYR A 314 -7.15 0.88 -8.50
CA TYR A 314 -7.01 2.24 -9.02
C TYR A 314 -5.78 2.30 -9.91
N PHE A 315 -5.98 2.69 -11.16
CA PHE A 315 -4.92 2.79 -12.15
C PHE A 315 -4.85 4.21 -12.69
N PHE A 316 -4.01 5.00 -12.06
CA PHE A 316 -3.73 6.38 -12.45
C PHE A 316 -2.22 6.69 -12.27
N PRO A 317 -1.32 5.94 -12.93
CA PRO A 317 0.11 6.09 -12.78
C PRO A 317 0.60 7.40 -13.39
N GLY A 318 1.70 7.91 -12.86
CA GLY A 318 2.39 9.06 -13.45
C GLY A 318 3.04 8.73 -14.80
N ASN A 319 3.37 9.77 -15.59
CA ASN A 319 3.88 9.63 -16.95
C ASN A 319 5.10 8.67 -17.08
N SER A 320 5.98 8.63 -16.08
CA SER A 320 7.15 7.73 -16.12
C SER A 320 6.75 6.25 -16.10
N LEU A 321 5.72 5.88 -15.34
CA LEU A 321 5.20 4.51 -15.31
C LEU A 321 4.43 4.19 -16.59
N VAL A 322 3.65 5.12 -17.14
CA VAL A 322 3.00 4.97 -18.45
C VAL A 322 4.06 4.71 -19.54
N THR A 323 5.14 5.50 -19.53
CA THR A 323 6.24 5.32 -20.50
C THR A 323 6.92 3.96 -20.31
N ALA A 324 7.15 3.52 -19.07
CA ALA A 324 7.77 2.22 -18.80
C ALA A 324 6.88 1.04 -19.22
N LEU A 325 5.56 1.11 -18.98
CA LEU A 325 4.58 0.13 -19.44
C LEU A 325 4.57 0.03 -20.96
N ASN A 326 4.53 1.17 -21.64
CA ASN A 326 4.56 1.24 -23.11
C ASN A 326 5.86 0.69 -23.66
N LEU A 327 7.00 1.01 -23.03
CA LEU A 327 8.31 0.51 -23.47
C LEU A 327 8.40 -1.01 -23.28
N ALA A 328 7.87 -1.56 -22.19
CA ALA A 328 7.79 -3.00 -22.00
C ALA A 328 6.95 -3.67 -23.09
N ALA A 329 5.75 -3.15 -23.39
CA ALA A 329 4.90 -3.66 -24.46
C ALA A 329 5.57 -3.56 -25.84
N LEU A 330 6.22 -2.44 -26.17
CA LEU A 330 6.96 -2.25 -27.42
C LEU A 330 8.17 -3.18 -27.55
N ARG A 331 8.75 -3.66 -26.46
CA ARG A 331 9.80 -4.71 -26.46
C ARG A 331 9.24 -6.12 -26.69
N GLY A 332 7.89 -6.26 -26.79
CA GLY A 332 7.23 -7.56 -26.97
C GLY A 332 6.81 -8.22 -25.66
N VAL A 333 6.96 -7.57 -24.49
CA VAL A 333 6.47 -8.06 -23.22
C VAL A 333 4.94 -7.99 -23.19
N ARG A 334 4.29 -9.08 -22.80
CA ARG A 334 2.84 -9.10 -22.60
C ARG A 334 2.48 -8.36 -21.31
N VAL A 335 1.84 -7.20 -21.43
CA VAL A 335 1.44 -6.37 -20.28
C VAL A 335 -0.07 -6.42 -20.12
N ASP A 336 -0.53 -7.06 -19.03
CA ASP A 336 -1.93 -7.18 -18.63
C ASP A 336 -2.21 -6.30 -17.41
N ILE A 337 -3.13 -5.36 -17.54
CA ILE A 337 -3.58 -4.46 -16.47
C ILE A 337 -5.01 -4.85 -16.11
N ILE A 338 -5.21 -5.37 -14.90
CA ILE A 338 -6.48 -5.92 -14.43
C ILE A 338 -7.11 -4.94 -13.44
N LEU A 339 -8.27 -4.41 -13.80
CA LEU A 339 -9.00 -3.37 -13.07
C LEU A 339 -10.43 -3.84 -12.77
N PRO A 340 -11.07 -3.37 -11.69
CA PRO A 340 -12.49 -3.59 -11.50
C PRO A 340 -13.32 -2.81 -12.53
N ALA A 341 -14.36 -3.42 -13.10
CA ALA A 341 -15.27 -2.75 -14.03
C ALA A 341 -15.99 -1.56 -13.37
N ASN A 342 -16.28 -1.68 -12.08
CA ASN A 342 -16.92 -0.64 -11.27
C ASN A 342 -16.04 -0.26 -10.09
N SER A 343 -15.63 1.00 -10.01
CA SER A 343 -14.88 1.52 -8.88
C SER A 343 -15.81 2.06 -7.78
N ASN A 344 -15.40 1.92 -6.52
CA ASN A 344 -16.07 2.56 -5.38
C ASN A 344 -15.77 4.08 -5.28
N LEU A 345 -14.75 4.57 -6.01
CA LEU A 345 -14.35 5.97 -6.09
C LEU A 345 -14.57 6.50 -7.52
N ARG A 346 -15.78 6.94 -7.83
CA ARG A 346 -16.18 7.38 -9.18
C ARG A 346 -15.24 8.43 -9.79
N PHE A 347 -14.78 9.38 -8.98
CA PHE A 347 -13.90 10.44 -9.46
C PHE A 347 -12.53 9.93 -9.88
N VAL A 348 -11.98 8.98 -9.12
CA VAL A 348 -10.72 8.29 -9.47
C VAL A 348 -10.89 7.44 -10.72
N ASP A 349 -12.03 6.75 -10.85
CA ASP A 349 -12.37 5.96 -12.04
C ASP A 349 -12.45 6.84 -13.30
N TRP A 350 -13.12 7.99 -13.23
CA TRP A 350 -13.19 8.93 -14.35
C TRP A 350 -11.80 9.42 -14.77
N ALA A 351 -10.96 9.81 -13.81
CA ALA A 351 -9.59 10.23 -14.08
C ALA A 351 -8.77 9.09 -14.74
N SER A 352 -8.89 7.87 -14.21
CA SER A 352 -8.24 6.67 -14.74
C SER A 352 -8.65 6.41 -16.21
N ARG A 353 -9.95 6.37 -16.48
CA ARG A 353 -10.50 6.13 -17.83
C ARG A 353 -10.01 7.15 -18.86
N SER A 354 -9.71 8.39 -18.44
CA SER A 354 -9.22 9.43 -19.35
C SER A 354 -7.83 9.15 -19.91
N MET A 355 -7.09 8.21 -19.34
CA MET A 355 -5.71 7.92 -19.74
C MET A 355 -5.49 6.50 -20.28
N TRP A 356 -6.49 5.61 -20.27
CA TRP A 356 -6.34 4.23 -20.72
C TRP A 356 -5.83 4.10 -22.16
N TRP A 357 -6.25 5.03 -23.04
CA TRP A 357 -5.78 5.07 -24.43
C TRP A 357 -4.25 5.14 -24.54
N GLN A 358 -3.56 5.78 -23.59
CA GLN A 358 -2.10 5.95 -23.62
C GLN A 358 -1.34 4.61 -23.53
N VAL A 359 -1.89 3.63 -22.82
CA VAL A 359 -1.30 2.30 -22.68
C VAL A 359 -1.86 1.33 -23.71
N LEU A 360 -3.15 1.42 -24.04
CA LEU A 360 -3.81 0.60 -25.07
C LEU A 360 -3.20 0.82 -26.45
N GLU A 361 -2.92 2.07 -26.82
CA GLU A 361 -2.31 2.43 -28.13
C GLU A 361 -0.94 1.77 -28.35
N ARG A 362 -0.22 1.45 -27.29
CA ARG A 362 1.12 0.87 -27.34
C ARG A 362 1.16 -0.64 -27.09
N GLY A 363 0.00 -1.30 -27.02
CA GLY A 363 -0.12 -2.75 -26.95
C GLY A 363 -0.23 -3.33 -25.55
N CYS A 364 -0.35 -2.51 -24.49
CA CYS A 364 -0.81 -3.00 -23.20
C CYS A 364 -2.29 -3.40 -23.29
N ARG A 365 -2.70 -4.39 -22.51
CA ARG A 365 -4.09 -4.86 -22.45
C ARG A 365 -4.71 -4.46 -21.12
N ILE A 366 -5.95 -4.00 -21.15
CA ILE A 366 -6.72 -3.68 -19.95
C ILE A 366 -7.89 -4.66 -19.85
N TRP A 367 -8.00 -5.30 -18.69
CA TRP A 367 -9.04 -6.25 -18.36
C TRP A 367 -9.94 -5.69 -17.27
N LEU A 368 -11.25 -5.70 -17.48
CA LEU A 368 -12.25 -5.22 -16.51
C LEU A 368 -12.93 -6.42 -15.84
N THR A 369 -12.63 -6.64 -14.56
CA THR A 369 -13.21 -7.74 -13.79
C THR A 369 -14.63 -7.42 -13.36
N PRO A 370 -15.56 -8.41 -13.41
CA PRO A 370 -16.95 -8.20 -12.99
C PRO A 370 -17.06 -7.94 -11.49
N PRO A 371 -18.16 -7.29 -11.04
CA PRO A 371 -18.48 -7.13 -9.63
C PRO A 371 -18.39 -8.46 -8.84
N PRO A 372 -18.13 -8.38 -7.51
CA PRO A 372 -17.97 -7.19 -6.70
C PRO A 372 -16.62 -6.49 -6.88
N PHE A 373 -16.51 -5.24 -6.40
CA PHE A 373 -15.31 -4.42 -6.46
C PHE A 373 -14.10 -5.15 -5.91
N ASP A 374 -13.03 -5.24 -6.70
CA ASP A 374 -11.78 -5.89 -6.32
C ASP A 374 -10.76 -4.83 -5.87
N HIS A 375 -10.31 -4.95 -4.62
CA HIS A 375 -9.36 -4.02 -4.01
C HIS A 375 -7.95 -4.60 -3.88
N SER A 376 -7.67 -5.75 -4.50
CA SER A 376 -6.36 -6.41 -4.46
C SER A 376 -5.26 -5.58 -5.16
N LYS A 377 -4.04 -5.68 -4.66
CA LYS A 377 -2.85 -5.09 -5.27
C LYS A 377 -1.79 -6.18 -5.41
N LEU A 378 -1.53 -6.53 -6.67
CA LEU A 378 -0.61 -7.60 -7.01
C LEU A 378 0.05 -7.28 -8.36
N MET A 379 1.34 -7.46 -8.45
CA MET A 379 2.08 -7.43 -9.71
C MET A 379 2.93 -8.69 -9.83
N ILE A 380 2.92 -9.31 -11.00
CA ILE A 380 3.75 -10.48 -11.31
C ILE A 380 4.59 -10.14 -12.54
N VAL A 381 5.88 -10.44 -12.48
CA VAL A 381 6.80 -10.29 -13.61
C VAL A 381 7.41 -11.65 -13.95
N ASP A 382 7.28 -12.05 -15.20
CA ASP A 382 7.85 -13.25 -15.81
C ASP A 382 7.58 -14.57 -15.06
N GLY A 383 6.51 -14.61 -14.24
CA GLY A 383 6.19 -15.77 -13.43
C GLY A 383 7.23 -16.10 -12.35
N HIS A 384 8.06 -15.12 -11.96
CA HIS A 384 9.14 -15.31 -10.99
C HIS A 384 9.12 -14.29 -9.85
N TRP A 385 8.78 -13.06 -10.11
CA TRP A 385 8.73 -11.99 -9.13
C TRP A 385 7.31 -11.54 -8.88
N VAL A 386 7.01 -11.32 -7.61
CA VAL A 386 5.70 -10.88 -7.14
C VAL A 386 5.87 -9.67 -6.25
N LEU A 387 5.12 -8.61 -6.50
CA LEU A 387 4.91 -7.50 -5.58
C LEU A 387 3.48 -7.50 -5.10
N LEU A 388 3.30 -7.51 -3.80
CA LEU A 388 1.99 -7.49 -3.14
C LEU A 388 1.99 -6.47 -1.99
N GLY A 389 0.82 -5.97 -1.59
CA GLY A 389 0.76 -5.05 -0.45
C GLY A 389 -0.36 -4.04 -0.49
N SER A 390 -0.09 -2.83 -0.03
CA SER A 390 -1.09 -1.80 0.14
C SER A 390 -1.11 -0.73 -0.96
N ALA A 391 -0.03 -0.60 -1.75
CA ALA A 391 0.11 0.47 -2.73
C ALA A 391 -0.74 0.25 -3.98
N ASN A 392 -1.50 1.27 -4.37
CA ASN A 392 -2.19 1.33 -5.66
C ASN A 392 -1.30 1.95 -6.73
N TRP A 393 -1.69 1.79 -7.99
CA TRP A 393 -1.06 2.45 -9.12
C TRP A 393 -1.62 3.85 -9.35
N ASP A 394 -1.59 4.69 -8.30
CA ASP A 394 -2.04 6.08 -8.36
C ASP A 394 -1.05 7.04 -7.70
N ALA A 395 -1.17 8.33 -8.02
CA ALA A 395 -0.24 9.35 -7.53
C ALA A 395 -0.28 9.51 -6.01
N ARG A 396 -1.43 9.22 -5.38
CA ARG A 396 -1.59 9.33 -3.93
C ARG A 396 -0.82 8.23 -3.21
N SER A 397 -0.98 6.97 -3.64
CA SER A 397 -0.24 5.85 -3.06
C SER A 397 1.27 5.97 -3.28
N LEU A 398 1.70 6.45 -4.47
CA LEU A 398 3.11 6.51 -4.83
C LEU A 398 3.84 7.78 -4.34
N ARG A 399 3.16 8.71 -3.64
CA ARG A 399 3.78 9.99 -3.22
C ARG A 399 3.33 10.54 -1.88
N LEU A 400 2.14 10.22 -1.43
CA LEU A 400 1.52 10.87 -0.27
C LEU A 400 1.21 9.93 0.89
N ASN A 401 0.87 8.68 0.58
CA ASN A 401 0.56 7.71 1.61
C ASN A 401 1.83 7.06 2.17
N PHE A 402 1.74 6.62 3.42
CA PHE A 402 2.64 5.59 3.93
C PHE A 402 2.10 4.25 3.47
N GLU A 403 2.83 3.57 2.59
CA GLU A 403 2.48 2.28 2.03
C GLU A 403 3.47 1.20 2.51
N LEU A 404 3.06 -0.04 2.40
CA LEU A 404 3.89 -1.19 2.67
C LEU A 404 3.60 -2.27 1.64
N ASN A 405 4.65 -2.72 0.96
CA ASN A 405 4.57 -3.81 0.03
C ASN A 405 5.60 -4.88 0.41
N LEU A 406 5.40 -6.07 -0.08
CA LEU A 406 6.34 -7.16 -0.02
C LEU A 406 6.69 -7.57 -1.43
N GLU A 407 7.98 -7.63 -1.75
CA GLU A 407 8.43 -8.33 -2.95
C GLU A 407 8.87 -9.75 -2.59
N ALA A 408 8.56 -10.68 -3.45
CA ALA A 408 8.90 -12.08 -3.30
C ALA A 408 9.47 -12.63 -4.62
N TYR A 409 10.50 -13.43 -4.52
CA TYR A 409 11.14 -14.14 -5.62
C TYR A 409 10.88 -15.63 -5.48
N GLY A 410 10.55 -16.27 -6.57
CA GLY A 410 10.34 -17.71 -6.63
C GLY A 410 9.16 -18.11 -7.50
N ARG A 411 9.42 -19.06 -8.42
CA ARG A 411 8.46 -19.55 -9.41
C ARG A 411 7.19 -20.11 -8.76
N ASN A 412 7.35 -20.97 -7.76
CA ASN A 412 6.21 -21.63 -7.10
C ASN A 412 5.21 -20.64 -6.49
N PHE A 413 5.72 -19.55 -5.85
CA PHE A 413 4.85 -18.53 -5.30
C PHE A 413 4.20 -17.70 -6.40
N ALA A 414 4.96 -17.30 -7.42
CA ALA A 414 4.45 -16.55 -8.57
C ALA A 414 3.37 -17.33 -9.34
N GLU A 415 3.53 -18.66 -9.52
CA GLU A 415 2.52 -19.52 -10.14
C GLU A 415 1.22 -19.58 -9.33
N ARG A 416 1.31 -19.67 -7.99
CA ARG A 416 0.12 -19.58 -7.12
C ARG A 416 -0.62 -18.27 -7.30
N MET A 417 0.12 -17.15 -7.40
CA MET A 417 -0.45 -15.82 -7.64
C MET A 417 -1.04 -15.70 -9.04
N GLY A 418 -0.39 -16.31 -10.04
CA GLY A 418 -0.89 -16.38 -11.42
C GLY A 418 -2.25 -17.07 -11.51
N LYS A 419 -2.44 -18.18 -10.80
CA LYS A 419 -3.74 -18.88 -10.73
C LYS A 419 -4.85 -17.98 -10.14
N ILE A 420 -4.53 -17.20 -9.11
CA ILE A 420 -5.49 -16.24 -8.54
C ILE A 420 -5.86 -15.16 -9.58
N ILE A 421 -4.89 -14.67 -10.35
CA ILE A 421 -5.16 -13.71 -11.43
C ILE A 421 -6.02 -14.36 -12.52
N GLU A 422 -5.72 -15.58 -12.94
CA GLU A 422 -6.50 -16.33 -13.93
C GLU A 422 -7.96 -16.50 -13.49
N GLU A 423 -8.20 -16.82 -12.22
CA GLU A 423 -9.55 -16.89 -11.68
C GLU A 423 -10.29 -15.56 -11.73
N LYS A 424 -9.60 -14.47 -11.41
CA LYS A 424 -10.17 -13.11 -11.51
C LYS A 424 -10.43 -12.67 -12.94
N LEU A 425 -9.66 -13.17 -13.91
CA LEU A 425 -9.86 -12.92 -15.34
C LEU A 425 -11.05 -13.71 -15.92
N ARG A 426 -11.57 -14.73 -15.25
CA ARG A 426 -12.77 -15.45 -15.70
C ARG A 426 -13.96 -14.49 -15.74
N GLY A 427 -14.50 -14.26 -16.93
CA GLY A 427 -15.59 -13.32 -17.17
C GLY A 427 -15.17 -11.83 -17.17
N ALA A 428 -13.87 -11.54 -17.15
CA ALA A 428 -13.38 -10.19 -17.38
C ALA A 428 -13.55 -9.78 -18.86
N HIS A 429 -13.84 -8.51 -19.08
CA HIS A 429 -13.94 -7.90 -20.40
C HIS A 429 -12.59 -7.25 -20.78
N GLU A 430 -12.05 -7.61 -21.93
CA GLU A 430 -10.87 -6.92 -22.47
C GLU A 430 -11.32 -5.61 -23.10
N MET A 431 -10.83 -4.49 -22.56
CA MET A 431 -11.12 -3.15 -23.06
C MET A 431 -10.26 -2.84 -24.27
N THR A 432 -10.90 -2.62 -25.41
CA THR A 432 -10.20 -2.21 -26.65
C THR A 432 -9.96 -0.71 -26.74
N LEU A 433 -8.98 -0.29 -27.53
CA LEU A 433 -8.76 1.14 -27.84
C LEU A 433 -9.99 1.76 -28.50
N ALA A 434 -10.64 1.02 -29.42
CA ALA A 434 -11.85 1.47 -30.10
C ALA A 434 -13.00 1.77 -29.12
N GLU A 435 -13.23 0.90 -28.13
CA GLU A 435 -14.22 1.13 -27.07
C GLU A 435 -13.85 2.32 -26.19
N ALA A 436 -12.58 2.47 -25.82
CA ALA A 436 -12.10 3.61 -25.05
C ALA A 436 -12.30 4.92 -25.80
N ASP A 437 -12.17 4.91 -27.13
CA ASP A 437 -12.38 6.08 -28.01
C ASP A 437 -13.83 6.32 -28.39
N ALA A 438 -14.66 5.30 -28.41
CA ALA A 438 -16.09 5.43 -28.76
C ALA A 438 -16.93 6.15 -27.69
N ARG A 439 -16.37 6.44 -26.51
CA ARG A 439 -17.07 7.15 -25.43
C ARG A 439 -17.49 8.55 -25.90
N GLY A 440 -18.74 8.92 -25.61
CA GLY A 440 -19.31 10.22 -26.01
C GLY A 440 -18.52 11.41 -25.47
N TYR A 441 -18.53 12.52 -26.22
CA TYR A 441 -17.81 13.75 -25.88
C TYR A 441 -18.04 14.26 -24.44
N PRO A 442 -19.30 14.31 -23.91
CA PRO A 442 -19.52 14.74 -22.53
C PRO A 442 -18.83 13.86 -21.50
N THR A 443 -18.78 12.55 -21.74
CA THR A 443 -18.07 11.58 -20.87
C THR A 443 -16.57 11.83 -20.90
N LYS A 444 -15.98 11.98 -22.08
CA LYS A 444 -14.55 12.30 -22.24
C LYS A 444 -14.19 13.62 -21.56
N LEU A 445 -15.02 14.66 -21.67
CA LEU A 445 -14.79 15.95 -21.02
C LEU A 445 -14.85 15.83 -19.49
N ARG A 446 -15.86 15.15 -18.96
CA ARG A 446 -15.97 14.86 -17.52
C ARG A 446 -14.71 14.14 -17.00
N ASP A 447 -14.29 13.08 -17.69
CA ASP A 447 -13.13 12.27 -17.33
C ASP A 447 -11.82 13.10 -17.41
N ALA A 448 -11.69 13.95 -18.41
CA ALA A 448 -10.57 14.88 -18.56
C ALA A 448 -10.53 15.95 -17.44
N ILE A 449 -11.70 16.48 -17.04
CA ILE A 449 -11.80 17.39 -15.89
C ILE A 449 -11.36 16.68 -14.60
N ALA A 450 -11.82 15.43 -14.36
CA ALA A 450 -11.41 14.66 -13.20
C ALA A 450 -9.87 14.47 -13.16
N ARG A 451 -9.23 14.28 -14.32
CA ARG A 451 -7.78 14.16 -14.43
C ARG A 451 -7.01 15.40 -13.98
N LEU A 452 -7.58 16.60 -14.07
CA LEU A 452 -6.92 17.84 -13.62
C LEU A 452 -6.65 17.83 -12.09
N PHE A 453 -7.42 17.05 -11.34
CA PHE A 453 -7.26 16.89 -9.90
C PHE A 453 -6.28 15.78 -9.52
N SER A 454 -5.58 15.19 -10.49
CA SER A 454 -4.63 14.11 -10.30
C SER A 454 -3.58 14.33 -9.19
N PRO A 455 -3.09 15.54 -8.88
CA PRO A 455 -2.16 15.74 -7.79
C PRO A 455 -2.78 15.49 -6.39
N PHE A 456 -4.11 15.36 -6.33
CA PHE A 456 -4.88 15.20 -5.08
C PHE A 456 -5.65 13.86 -5.02
N LEU A 457 -5.64 13.09 -6.11
CA LEU A 457 -6.34 11.80 -6.28
C LEU A 457 -5.54 10.61 -5.81
#